data_8d2fcdfcdb47a22058f935764139d391
#
_entry.id   8d2fcdfcdb47a22058f935764139d391
#
_cell.length_a   1.000
_cell.length_b   1.000
_cell.length_c   1.000
_cell.angle_alpha   90.00
_cell.angle_beta   90.00
_cell.angle_gamma   90.00
#
_symmetry.space_group_name_H-M   'P 1'
#
loop_
_entity.id
_entity.type
_entity.pdbx_description
1 polymer ?
#
loop_
_entity_poly.entity_id
_entity_poly.type
_entity_poly.pdbx_seq_one_letter_code
_entity_poly.pdbx_strand_id
1 'polypeptide(L)'
;MKTIQFIRLTTAFLCSAAAFAAEPQEPGFEPILNWRNLDGWHVSAKTGHSRASKNKTGGKWIVKNGVLIGRQDIPGNGGIVITDEQFGDFEVALEMRNDFGPDSGLFLRSTEDGKAWQAMIDYHANGNLMGVYGEGLGGKPNVANYHFGEKVTEVKAEEAPVPFPVLEASWPLFWRHMEWNELRARIVNNPPHITTWINGVKIMEWQETEVRHPAKGGIALQVHGGGDHTREFVRYRNIRVKRLDKKQ
;
A
#
# COMPACT_ATOMS: atom_id res chain seq x y z
N MET A 1 -11.56 -35.82 -67.37
CA MET A 1 -10.67 -35.39 -66.31
C MET A 1 -11.19 -34.03 -65.81
N LYS A 2 -11.73 -33.97 -64.59
CA LYS A 2 -12.21 -32.70 -63.99
C LYS A 2 -11.17 -32.25 -62.95
N THR A 3 -10.59 -31.10 -63.21
CA THR A 3 -9.57 -30.47 -62.31
C THR A 3 -10.27 -29.78 -61.15
N ILE A 4 -10.00 -30.25 -59.93
CA ILE A 4 -10.50 -29.63 -58.70
C ILE A 4 -9.47 -28.59 -58.27
N GLN A 5 -9.88 -27.30 -58.24
CA GLN A 5 -9.09 -26.20 -57.67
C GLN A 5 -9.36 -26.12 -56.15
N PHE A 6 -8.31 -26.28 -55.36
CA PHE A 6 -8.36 -26.01 -53.91
C PHE A 6 -8.15 -24.52 -53.65
N ILE A 7 -9.18 -23.86 -53.11
CA ILE A 7 -9.08 -22.50 -52.60
C ILE A 7 -8.50 -22.59 -51.19
N ARG A 8 -7.29 -22.06 -51.01
CA ARG A 8 -6.71 -21.87 -49.66
C ARG A 8 -7.29 -20.60 -49.04
N LEU A 9 -8.11 -20.73 -48.00
CA LEU A 9 -8.57 -19.66 -47.18
C LEU A 9 -7.47 -19.34 -46.16
N THR A 10 -6.80 -18.19 -46.28
CA THR A 10 -5.83 -17.67 -45.30
C THR A 10 -6.60 -16.83 -44.31
N THR A 11 -6.83 -17.37 -43.13
CA THR A 11 -7.42 -16.61 -42.01
C THR A 11 -6.33 -15.74 -41.37
N ALA A 12 -6.39 -14.44 -41.60
CA ALA A 12 -5.54 -13.49 -40.94
C ALA A 12 -6.07 -13.26 -39.48
N PHE A 13 -5.31 -13.72 -38.52
CA PHE A 13 -5.54 -13.37 -37.10
C PHE A 13 -5.15 -11.90 -36.87
N LEU A 14 -6.13 -11.03 -36.82
CA LEU A 14 -5.92 -9.67 -36.29
C LEU A 14 -5.76 -9.77 -34.79
N CYS A 15 -4.51 -9.66 -34.31
CA CYS A 15 -4.20 -9.47 -32.92
C CYS A 15 -4.54 -8.01 -32.56
N SER A 16 -5.75 -7.74 -32.03
CA SER A 16 -6.08 -6.45 -31.50
C SER A 16 -5.29 -6.25 -30.21
N ALA A 17 -4.24 -5.43 -30.26
CA ALA A 17 -3.61 -4.88 -29.07
C ALA A 17 -4.66 -4.01 -28.37
N ALA A 18 -5.24 -4.50 -27.28
CA ALA A 18 -6.04 -3.68 -26.39
C ALA A 18 -5.11 -2.61 -25.82
N ALA A 19 -5.23 -1.38 -26.33
CA ALA A 19 -4.64 -0.22 -25.71
C ALA A 19 -5.34 -0.08 -24.35
N PHE A 20 -4.62 -0.38 -23.28
CA PHE A 20 -5.05 0.01 -21.94
C PHE A 20 -5.10 1.53 -21.92
N ALA A 21 -6.29 2.10 -22.02
CA ALA A 21 -6.51 3.51 -21.78
C ALA A 21 -6.04 3.78 -20.35
N ALA A 22 -5.09 4.70 -20.19
CA ALA A 22 -4.70 5.17 -18.88
C ALA A 22 -5.96 5.76 -18.22
N GLU A 23 -6.30 5.31 -17.02
CA GLU A 23 -7.36 5.92 -16.22
C GLU A 23 -7.14 7.43 -16.15
N PRO A 24 -8.19 8.26 -16.23
CA PRO A 24 -8.03 9.71 -16.13
C PRO A 24 -7.34 10.05 -14.82
N GLN A 25 -6.17 10.69 -14.91
CA GLN A 25 -5.40 11.07 -13.73
C GLN A 25 -6.16 12.11 -12.92
N GLU A 26 -6.31 11.84 -11.64
CA GLU A 26 -6.85 12.79 -10.68
C GLU A 26 -5.97 14.05 -10.64
N PRO A 27 -6.55 15.27 -10.75
CA PRO A 27 -5.77 16.48 -10.85
C PRO A 27 -4.75 16.68 -9.73
N GLY A 28 -3.50 16.92 -10.11
CA GLY A 28 -2.38 17.15 -9.20
C GLY A 28 -1.71 15.88 -8.69
N PHE A 29 -2.21 14.70 -8.99
CA PHE A 29 -1.51 13.44 -8.75
C PHE A 29 -0.59 13.08 -9.92
N GLU A 30 0.57 12.53 -9.61
CA GLU A 30 1.52 11.97 -10.56
C GLU A 30 1.89 10.53 -10.17
N PRO A 31 2.00 9.61 -11.14
CA PRO A 31 2.39 8.24 -10.86
C PRO A 31 3.86 8.19 -10.41
N ILE A 32 4.14 7.41 -9.37
CA ILE A 32 5.49 7.18 -8.86
C ILE A 32 5.94 5.71 -8.97
N LEU A 33 5.12 4.87 -9.59
CA LEU A 33 5.49 3.51 -9.99
C LEU A 33 5.34 3.37 -11.49
N ASN A 34 6.37 2.86 -12.17
CA ASN A 34 6.29 2.55 -13.59
C ASN A 34 5.72 1.13 -13.85
N TRP A 35 5.51 0.78 -15.13
CA TRP A 35 4.92 -0.50 -15.52
C TRP A 35 5.89 -1.69 -15.51
N ARG A 36 7.20 -1.46 -15.32
CA ARG A 36 8.23 -2.43 -15.72
C ARG A 36 9.11 -2.91 -14.58
N ASN A 37 9.53 -2.00 -13.70
CA ASN A 37 10.58 -2.26 -12.73
C ASN A 37 10.47 -1.32 -11.52
N LEU A 38 11.47 -1.39 -10.64
CA LEU A 38 11.57 -0.58 -9.42
C LEU A 38 12.34 0.74 -9.64
N ASP A 39 12.47 1.28 -10.88
CA ASP A 39 13.11 2.57 -11.06
C ASP A 39 12.40 3.65 -10.22
N GLY A 40 13.17 4.39 -9.41
CA GLY A 40 12.66 5.33 -8.42
C GLY A 40 12.30 4.69 -7.07
N TRP A 41 12.55 3.38 -6.92
CA TRP A 41 12.34 2.63 -5.70
C TRP A 41 13.48 1.66 -5.44
N HIS A 42 13.78 1.39 -4.18
CA HIS A 42 14.71 0.33 -3.81
C HIS A 42 14.22 -0.46 -2.60
N VAL A 43 14.71 -1.68 -2.48
CA VAL A 43 14.43 -2.53 -1.32
C VAL A 43 15.41 -2.18 -0.22
N SER A 44 14.92 -1.75 0.93
CA SER A 44 15.80 -1.46 2.05
C SER A 44 16.15 -2.73 2.83
N ALA A 45 17.46 -3.01 2.91
CA ALA A 45 18.00 -4.06 3.76
C ALA A 45 18.30 -3.60 5.19
N LYS A 46 17.97 -2.35 5.52
CA LYS A 46 18.26 -1.73 6.83
C LYS A 46 17.09 -1.80 7.81
N THR A 47 15.93 -2.27 7.37
CA THR A 47 14.73 -2.26 8.19
C THR A 47 14.80 -3.29 9.30
N GLY A 48 14.94 -2.85 10.54
CA GLY A 48 14.81 -3.66 11.76
C GLY A 48 13.36 -4.05 12.08
N HIS A 49 12.54 -4.10 11.07
CA HIS A 49 11.11 -4.17 11.08
C HIS A 49 10.60 -5.46 11.66
N SER A 50 9.91 -5.33 12.73
CA SER A 50 9.48 -6.33 13.68
C SER A 50 10.66 -7.17 14.22
N ARG A 51 10.60 -7.54 15.48
CA ARG A 51 11.61 -8.41 16.10
C ARG A 51 11.70 -9.79 15.43
N ALA A 52 10.71 -10.16 14.64
CA ALA A 52 10.61 -11.38 13.88
C ALA A 52 11.30 -11.31 12.51
N SER A 53 11.48 -10.12 11.95
CA SER A 53 12.20 -9.93 10.70
C SER A 53 13.69 -10.15 10.90
N LYS A 54 14.27 -11.06 10.15
CA LYS A 54 15.73 -11.29 10.15
C LYS A 54 16.49 -10.25 9.32
N ASN A 55 15.79 -9.44 8.59
CA ASN A 55 16.26 -8.22 7.93
C ASN A 55 17.47 -8.35 7.02
N LYS A 56 17.63 -9.52 6.41
CA LYS A 56 18.81 -9.78 5.58
C LYS A 56 18.68 -9.25 4.17
N THR A 57 17.47 -9.21 3.64
CA THR A 57 17.22 -8.91 2.23
C THR A 57 16.13 -7.86 2.00
N GLY A 58 15.31 -7.54 3.01
CA GLY A 58 14.16 -6.64 2.89
C GLY A 58 12.94 -7.25 2.19
N GLY A 59 12.90 -8.57 2.07
CA GLY A 59 11.88 -9.30 1.33
C GLY A 59 12.16 -9.35 -0.18
N LYS A 60 11.22 -9.88 -0.93
CA LYS A 60 11.27 -9.95 -2.39
C LYS A 60 10.22 -9.06 -3.00
N TRP A 61 10.67 -8.10 -3.82
CA TRP A 61 9.82 -7.14 -4.49
C TRP A 61 10.06 -7.18 -6.00
N ILE A 62 8.97 -7.17 -6.75
CA ILE A 62 9.02 -7.11 -8.22
C ILE A 62 7.89 -6.23 -8.73
N VAL A 63 8.07 -5.66 -9.91
CA VAL A 63 7.00 -5.01 -10.68
C VAL A 63 6.66 -5.90 -11.86
N LYS A 64 5.38 -6.21 -12.02
CA LYS A 64 4.86 -6.96 -13.15
C LYS A 64 3.57 -6.33 -13.66
N ASN A 65 3.59 -5.85 -14.90
CA ASN A 65 2.43 -5.21 -15.55
C ASN A 65 1.83 -4.07 -14.71
N GLY A 66 2.68 -3.19 -14.16
CA GLY A 66 2.26 -2.07 -13.33
C GLY A 66 1.83 -2.44 -11.90
N VAL A 67 1.95 -3.70 -11.52
CA VAL A 67 1.67 -4.17 -10.15
C VAL A 67 2.99 -4.38 -9.41
N LEU A 68 3.16 -3.68 -8.31
CA LEU A 68 4.22 -3.93 -7.34
C LEU A 68 3.79 -5.10 -6.45
N ILE A 69 4.60 -6.14 -6.40
CA ILE A 69 4.32 -7.39 -5.68
C ILE A 69 5.41 -7.61 -4.65
N GLY A 70 5.03 -7.71 -3.39
CA GLY A 70 5.91 -8.00 -2.27
C GLY A 70 5.58 -9.35 -1.60
N ARG A 71 6.61 -10.03 -1.10
CA ARG A 71 6.48 -11.24 -0.28
C ARG A 71 7.74 -11.49 0.55
N GLN A 72 7.64 -12.35 1.53
CA GLN A 72 8.84 -12.91 2.16
C GLN A 72 9.66 -13.70 1.13
N ASP A 73 10.97 -13.55 1.11
CA ASP A 73 11.88 -14.34 0.28
C ASP A 73 12.32 -15.63 0.98
N ILE A 74 12.48 -15.56 2.29
CA ILE A 74 12.69 -16.70 3.19
C ILE A 74 11.72 -16.60 4.37
N PRO A 75 11.36 -17.71 5.03
CA PRO A 75 10.46 -17.68 6.17
C PRO A 75 10.88 -16.70 7.25
N GLY A 76 9.94 -15.85 7.67
CA GLY A 76 10.12 -14.84 8.70
C GLY A 76 10.85 -13.58 8.28
N ASN A 77 11.30 -13.48 7.03
CA ASN A 77 12.01 -12.30 6.55
C ASN A 77 11.06 -11.27 5.93
N GLY A 78 11.00 -10.12 6.55
CA GLY A 78 10.23 -8.97 6.06
C GLY A 78 11.12 -7.79 5.68
N GLY A 79 10.52 -6.67 5.37
CA GLY A 79 11.20 -5.43 5.06
C GLY A 79 10.32 -4.47 4.29
N ILE A 80 10.93 -3.44 3.74
CA ILE A 80 10.23 -2.42 2.98
C ILE A 80 10.86 -2.21 1.60
N VAL A 81 10.01 -1.85 0.64
CA VAL A 81 10.41 -1.16 -0.57
C VAL A 81 10.10 0.33 -0.37
N ILE A 82 11.05 1.21 -0.70
CA ILE A 82 10.97 2.64 -0.40
C ILE A 82 11.33 3.45 -1.63
N THR A 83 10.71 4.62 -1.80
CA THR A 83 11.05 5.56 -2.88
C THR A 83 12.44 6.16 -2.69
N ASP A 84 13.17 6.34 -3.80
CA ASP A 84 14.45 7.08 -3.82
C ASP A 84 14.23 8.56 -3.50
N GLU A 85 13.11 9.11 -3.95
CA GLU A 85 12.68 10.47 -3.65
C GLU A 85 12.11 10.58 -2.24
N GLN A 86 12.38 11.72 -1.59
CA GLN A 86 11.84 12.09 -0.28
C GLN A 86 10.76 13.17 -0.43
N PHE A 87 9.67 12.99 0.28
CA PHE A 87 8.50 13.86 0.25
C PHE A 87 8.33 14.58 1.60
N GLY A 88 7.93 15.84 1.56
CA GLY A 88 7.56 16.64 2.72
C GLY A 88 6.06 16.55 3.01
N ASP A 89 5.30 17.55 2.61
CA ASP A 89 3.84 17.53 2.65
C ASP A 89 3.28 16.88 1.37
N PHE A 90 2.53 15.81 1.51
CA PHE A 90 2.00 15.08 0.37
C PHE A 90 0.71 14.33 0.68
N GLU A 91 0.04 13.92 -0.38
CA GLU A 91 -1.02 12.92 -0.37
C GLU A 91 -0.61 11.78 -1.31
N VAL A 92 -0.64 10.56 -0.82
CA VAL A 92 -0.39 9.35 -1.60
C VAL A 92 -1.67 8.55 -1.73
N ALA A 93 -1.92 8.03 -2.93
CA ALA A 93 -3.03 7.12 -3.20
C ALA A 93 -2.51 5.91 -3.97
N LEU A 94 -3.06 4.74 -3.67
CA LEU A 94 -2.72 3.48 -4.31
C LEU A 94 -3.92 2.55 -4.27
N GLU A 95 -3.92 1.54 -5.12
CA GLU A 95 -4.83 0.42 -5.00
C GLU A 95 -4.08 -0.78 -4.41
N MET A 96 -4.70 -1.42 -3.42
CA MET A 96 -4.17 -2.59 -2.74
C MET A 96 -5.04 -3.81 -2.98
N ARG A 97 -4.40 -4.95 -3.18
CA ARG A 97 -4.99 -6.28 -3.11
C ARG A 97 -4.11 -7.13 -2.21
N ASN A 98 -4.66 -7.62 -1.11
CA ASN A 98 -3.91 -8.37 -0.11
C ASN A 98 -4.39 -9.81 -0.03
N ASP A 99 -3.49 -10.76 -0.25
CA ASP A 99 -3.61 -12.17 0.06
C ASP A 99 -2.41 -12.64 0.94
N PHE A 100 -1.81 -11.67 1.66
CA PHE A 100 -0.72 -11.89 2.59
C PHE A 100 -1.29 -11.98 4.01
N GLY A 101 -1.10 -13.11 4.70
CA GLY A 101 -1.66 -13.36 6.02
C GLY A 101 -1.19 -12.40 7.09
N PRO A 102 0.12 -12.06 7.21
CA PRO A 102 0.56 -11.02 8.13
C PRO A 102 0.18 -9.63 7.63
N ASP A 103 0.51 -8.64 8.44
CA ASP A 103 0.28 -7.27 8.09
C ASP A 103 1.26 -6.73 7.03
N SER A 104 0.96 -5.57 6.54
CA SER A 104 1.77 -4.71 5.71
C SER A 104 1.70 -3.29 6.28
N GLY A 105 2.10 -2.27 5.54
CA GLY A 105 1.98 -0.88 5.95
C GLY A 105 2.26 0.07 4.80
N LEU A 106 1.56 1.18 4.79
CA LEU A 106 1.88 2.35 3.98
C LEU A 106 2.61 3.36 4.87
N PHE A 107 3.91 3.52 4.63
CA PHE A 107 4.78 4.36 5.45
C PHE A 107 4.90 5.75 4.86
N LEU A 108 4.62 6.74 5.67
CA LEU A 108 4.69 8.15 5.34
C LEU A 108 5.96 8.76 5.94
N ARG A 109 6.78 9.40 5.11
CA ARG A 109 8.08 9.97 5.49
C ARG A 109 9.01 8.92 6.10
N SER A 110 9.08 7.73 5.50
CA SER A 110 9.92 6.65 5.99
C SER A 110 11.41 6.99 5.89
N THR A 111 12.16 6.57 6.92
CA THR A 111 13.61 6.46 6.84
C THR A 111 14.03 5.11 6.29
N GLU A 112 15.31 4.95 5.92
CA GLU A 112 15.87 3.68 5.43
C GLU A 112 15.75 2.52 6.44
N ASP A 113 15.77 2.83 7.74
CA ASP A 113 15.59 1.84 8.81
C ASP A 113 14.11 1.62 9.17
N GLY A 114 13.19 2.15 8.36
CA GLY A 114 11.74 1.89 8.46
C GLY A 114 11.04 2.65 9.56
N LYS A 115 11.63 3.69 10.15
CA LYS A 115 10.89 4.59 11.05
C LYS A 115 9.96 5.46 10.24
N ALA A 116 8.70 5.52 10.62
CA ALA A 116 7.69 6.23 9.85
C ALA A 116 6.41 6.51 10.64
N TRP A 117 5.60 7.39 10.10
CA TRP A 117 4.17 7.44 10.36
C TRP A 117 3.51 6.42 9.44
N GLN A 118 2.94 5.35 10.01
CA GLN A 118 2.35 4.27 9.24
C GLN A 118 0.84 4.43 9.16
N ALA A 119 0.29 4.46 7.96
CA ALA A 119 -1.10 4.10 7.76
C ALA A 119 -1.17 2.55 7.77
N MET A 120 -1.86 2.02 8.78
CA MET A 120 -1.89 0.59 9.09
C MET A 120 -2.46 -0.23 7.93
N ILE A 121 -1.88 -1.38 7.71
CA ILE A 121 -2.44 -2.45 6.87
C ILE A 121 -2.29 -3.75 7.67
N ASP A 122 -2.93 -3.80 8.84
CA ASP A 122 -2.92 -4.98 9.69
C ASP A 122 -4.15 -5.83 9.38
N TYR A 123 -3.90 -6.94 8.69
CA TYR A 123 -4.91 -7.81 8.12
C TYR A 123 -5.17 -9.06 8.98
N HIS A 124 -5.01 -8.92 10.29
CA HIS A 124 -5.25 -9.96 11.29
C HIS A 124 -6.51 -9.66 12.12
N ALA A 125 -6.93 -10.65 12.91
CA ALA A 125 -7.87 -10.42 13.99
C ALA A 125 -7.33 -9.34 14.95
N ASN A 126 -8.17 -8.39 15.32
CA ASN A 126 -7.87 -7.18 16.10
C ASN A 126 -6.97 -6.15 15.39
N GLY A 127 -6.56 -6.39 14.14
CA GLY A 127 -5.90 -5.41 13.28
C GLY A 127 -6.90 -4.43 12.65
N ASN A 128 -6.38 -3.50 11.86
CA ASN A 128 -7.18 -2.52 11.13
C ASN A 128 -6.50 -2.05 9.85
N LEU A 129 -7.25 -1.40 8.98
CA LEU A 129 -6.72 -0.71 7.82
C LEU A 129 -6.85 0.80 8.04
N MET A 130 -5.78 1.52 7.73
CA MET A 130 -5.73 2.97 7.69
C MET A 130 -5.87 3.69 9.04
N GLY A 131 -5.75 2.98 10.18
CA GLY A 131 -5.37 3.58 11.45
C GLY A 131 -3.94 4.16 11.37
N VAL A 132 -3.54 4.96 12.35
CA VAL A 132 -2.20 5.60 12.36
C VAL A 132 -1.35 5.00 13.46
N TYR A 133 -0.15 4.55 13.07
CA TYR A 133 0.83 3.93 13.96
C TYR A 133 2.20 4.59 13.83
N GLY A 134 2.90 4.75 14.95
CA GLY A 134 4.28 5.28 14.98
C GLY A 134 5.31 4.17 14.89
N GLU A 135 5.62 3.74 13.66
CA GLU A 135 6.58 2.67 13.41
C GLU A 135 8.00 3.10 13.74
N GLY A 136 8.67 2.33 14.63
CA GLY A 136 9.98 2.71 15.14
C GLY A 136 9.98 3.99 15.98
N LEU A 137 8.81 4.56 16.29
CA LEU A 137 8.62 5.77 17.11
C LEU A 137 8.09 5.43 18.50
N GLY A 138 8.42 4.25 19.01
CA GLY A 138 7.94 3.75 20.29
C GLY A 138 6.50 3.22 20.23
N GLY A 139 5.98 2.91 19.04
CA GLY A 139 4.62 2.43 18.83
C GLY A 139 3.55 3.50 19.11
N LYS A 140 3.90 4.78 19.07
CA LYS A 140 2.98 5.90 19.30
C LYS A 140 3.01 6.89 18.15
N PRO A 141 1.84 7.33 17.62
CA PRO A 141 0.52 6.88 18.06
C PRO A 141 0.26 5.40 17.76
N ASN A 142 -0.79 4.86 18.34
CA ASN A 142 -1.47 3.64 17.91
C ASN A 142 -2.96 3.95 18.01
N VAL A 143 -3.55 4.46 16.92
CA VAL A 143 -4.93 4.95 16.89
C VAL A 143 -5.69 4.35 15.73
N ALA A 144 -6.84 3.81 16.05
CA ALA A 144 -7.80 3.28 15.10
C ALA A 144 -9.21 3.59 15.62
N ASN A 145 -10.21 3.52 14.78
CA ASN A 145 -11.62 3.70 15.13
C ASN A 145 -12.45 2.45 14.87
N TYR A 146 -11.79 1.37 14.46
CA TYR A 146 -12.34 0.04 14.31
C TYR A 146 -11.23 -1.00 14.32
N HIS A 147 -11.59 -2.24 14.52
CA HIS A 147 -10.72 -3.41 14.36
C HIS A 147 -11.44 -4.55 13.66
N PHE A 148 -10.68 -5.45 13.05
CA PHE A 148 -11.19 -6.71 12.51
C PHE A 148 -11.65 -7.65 13.65
N GLY A 149 -12.73 -8.36 13.41
CA GLY A 149 -13.12 -9.52 14.22
C GLY A 149 -12.19 -10.71 13.97
N GLU A 150 -12.65 -11.91 14.22
CA GLU A 150 -11.88 -13.13 13.92
C GLU A 150 -11.64 -13.31 12.42
N LYS A 151 -12.51 -12.72 11.60
CA LYS A 151 -12.40 -12.70 10.14
C LYS A 151 -12.26 -11.26 9.66
N VAL A 152 -11.44 -11.05 8.66
CA VAL A 152 -11.24 -9.74 8.00
C VAL A 152 -12.47 -9.24 7.23
N THR A 153 -13.52 -10.05 7.15
CA THR A 153 -14.83 -9.67 6.62
C THR A 153 -15.79 -9.15 7.69
N GLU A 154 -15.36 -9.08 8.93
CA GLU A 154 -16.12 -8.60 10.07
C GLU A 154 -15.31 -7.50 10.77
N VAL A 155 -15.98 -6.42 11.13
CA VAL A 155 -15.34 -5.31 11.87
C VAL A 155 -16.19 -4.92 13.05
N LYS A 156 -15.54 -4.30 14.05
CA LYS A 156 -16.17 -3.68 15.20
C LYS A 156 -15.66 -2.26 15.32
N ALA A 157 -16.56 -1.30 15.41
CA ALA A 157 -16.24 0.08 15.70
C ALA A 157 -15.66 0.22 17.11
N GLU A 158 -14.74 1.17 17.27
CA GLU A 158 -14.15 1.54 18.55
C GLU A 158 -14.45 3.00 18.88
N GLU A 159 -14.43 3.32 20.15
CA GLU A 159 -14.49 4.71 20.59
C GLU A 159 -13.19 5.43 20.22
N ALA A 160 -13.29 6.43 19.38
CA ALA A 160 -12.16 7.22 18.90
C ALA A 160 -12.60 8.67 18.65
N PRO A 161 -11.66 9.65 18.64
CA PRO A 161 -11.96 11.04 18.32
C PRO A 161 -12.65 11.24 16.95
N VAL A 162 -12.33 10.35 15.99
CA VAL A 162 -13.02 10.28 14.69
C VAL A 162 -13.83 8.99 14.68
N PRO A 163 -15.17 9.08 14.66
CA PRO A 163 -16.01 7.88 14.64
C PRO A 163 -15.81 7.07 13.36
N PHE A 164 -15.95 5.75 13.46
CA PHE A 164 -15.89 4.88 12.30
C PHE A 164 -17.08 5.16 11.36
N PRO A 165 -16.84 5.50 10.09
CA PRO A 165 -17.89 6.03 9.21
C PRO A 165 -18.70 4.96 8.48
N VAL A 166 -18.33 3.68 8.62
CA VAL A 166 -18.95 2.56 7.91
C VAL A 166 -19.76 1.73 8.90
N LEU A 167 -21.00 1.40 8.53
CA LEU A 167 -21.78 0.43 9.31
C LEU A 167 -21.08 -0.92 9.30
N GLU A 168 -20.88 -1.55 10.46
CA GLU A 168 -20.19 -2.83 10.61
C GLU A 168 -20.76 -3.91 9.67
N ALA A 169 -22.08 -4.01 9.60
CA ALA A 169 -22.76 -4.95 8.70
C ALA A 169 -22.54 -4.67 7.21
N SER A 170 -22.10 -3.46 6.84
CA SER A 170 -21.82 -3.07 5.47
C SER A 170 -20.36 -3.27 5.07
N TRP A 171 -19.49 -3.64 5.99
CA TRP A 171 -18.08 -3.81 5.76
C TRP A 171 -17.74 -4.71 4.56
N PRO A 172 -18.36 -5.92 4.36
CA PRO A 172 -18.06 -6.78 3.23
C PRO A 172 -18.39 -6.19 1.86
N LEU A 173 -19.27 -5.19 1.81
CA LEU A 173 -19.60 -4.45 0.59
C LEU A 173 -18.67 -3.26 0.40
N PHE A 174 -18.19 -2.67 1.47
CA PHE A 174 -17.29 -1.53 1.47
C PHE A 174 -15.84 -1.94 1.19
N TRP A 175 -15.33 -2.92 1.93
CA TRP A 175 -14.03 -3.54 1.72
C TRP A 175 -14.18 -4.82 0.90
N ARG A 176 -13.73 -4.77 -0.33
CA ARG A 176 -13.79 -5.91 -1.26
C ARG A 176 -12.62 -6.85 -0.96
N HIS A 177 -12.88 -7.87 -0.14
CA HIS A 177 -11.86 -8.83 0.27
C HIS A 177 -11.22 -9.54 -0.94
N MET A 178 -9.89 -9.63 -0.97
CA MET A 178 -9.10 -10.20 -2.07
C MET A 178 -9.27 -9.49 -3.43
N GLU A 179 -9.88 -8.32 -3.46
CA GLU A 179 -10.00 -7.48 -4.65
C GLU A 179 -9.23 -6.17 -4.49
N TRP A 180 -9.21 -5.34 -5.52
CA TRP A 180 -8.58 -4.03 -5.49
C TRP A 180 -9.42 -3.02 -4.73
N ASN A 181 -8.81 -2.37 -3.75
CA ASN A 181 -9.40 -1.28 -2.98
C ASN A 181 -8.44 -0.08 -2.98
N GLU A 182 -8.94 1.13 -3.05
CA GLU A 182 -8.12 2.33 -2.92
C GLU A 182 -7.81 2.59 -1.45
N LEU A 183 -6.54 2.79 -1.15
CA LEU A 183 -6.03 3.36 0.10
C LEU A 183 -5.40 4.72 -0.20
N ARG A 184 -5.69 5.69 0.65
CA ARG A 184 -5.17 7.06 0.50
C ARG A 184 -4.73 7.59 1.86
N ALA A 185 -3.59 8.26 1.90
CA ALA A 185 -3.09 8.92 3.10
C ALA A 185 -2.50 10.28 2.75
N ARG A 186 -2.82 11.27 3.56
CA ARG A 186 -2.24 12.62 3.48
C ARG A 186 -1.47 12.92 4.77
N ILE A 187 -0.28 13.47 4.61
CA ILE A 187 0.54 13.96 5.71
C ILE A 187 0.98 15.39 5.41
N VAL A 188 0.74 16.30 6.32
CA VAL A 188 1.12 17.72 6.22
C VAL A 188 1.66 18.24 7.52
N ASN A 189 2.49 19.27 7.46
CA ASN A 189 3.12 19.96 8.61
C ASN A 189 4.15 19.10 9.36
N ASN A 190 4.80 19.71 10.36
CA ASN A 190 5.65 19.02 11.32
C ASN A 190 5.63 19.80 12.63
N PRO A 191 4.96 19.31 13.70
CA PRO A 191 4.35 17.97 13.87
C PRO A 191 3.26 17.68 12.85
N PRO A 192 3.15 16.40 12.38
CA PRO A 192 2.28 16.08 11.26
C PRO A 192 0.81 16.01 11.64
N HIS A 193 -0.02 16.43 10.68
CA HIS A 193 -1.44 16.11 10.61
C HIS A 193 -1.63 15.02 9.53
N ILE A 194 -2.24 13.90 9.90
CA ILE A 194 -2.42 12.74 9.04
C ILE A 194 -3.91 12.49 8.86
N THR A 195 -4.32 12.27 7.61
CA THR A 195 -5.70 11.89 7.27
C THR A 195 -5.63 10.67 6.34
N THR A 196 -6.50 9.70 6.57
CA THR A 196 -6.53 8.46 5.78
C THR A 196 -7.92 8.15 5.24
N TRP A 197 -7.97 7.44 4.10
CA TRP A 197 -9.21 7.05 3.41
C TRP A 197 -9.12 5.63 2.88
N ILE A 198 -10.26 4.95 2.83
CA ILE A 198 -10.48 3.70 2.10
C ILE A 198 -11.61 3.94 1.11
N ASN A 199 -11.41 3.61 -0.16
CA ASN A 199 -12.42 3.71 -1.22
C ASN A 199 -13.13 5.10 -1.24
N GLY A 200 -12.36 6.17 -1.02
CA GLY A 200 -12.83 7.55 -0.98
C GLY A 200 -13.49 7.99 0.34
N VAL A 201 -13.73 7.09 1.29
CA VAL A 201 -14.30 7.42 2.60
C VAL A 201 -13.22 7.69 3.62
N LYS A 202 -13.26 8.84 4.30
CA LYS A 202 -12.32 9.19 5.37
C LYS A 202 -12.46 8.23 6.54
N ILE A 203 -11.36 7.55 6.90
CA ILE A 203 -11.31 6.59 8.00
C ILE A 203 -10.78 7.23 9.26
N MET A 204 -9.60 7.87 9.16
CA MET A 204 -8.92 8.41 10.33
C MET A 204 -8.42 9.82 10.07
N GLU A 205 -8.36 10.60 11.13
CA GLU A 205 -7.69 11.90 11.18
C GLU A 205 -6.97 12.00 12.53
N TRP A 206 -5.68 12.31 12.48
CA TRP A 206 -4.85 12.37 13.66
C TRP A 206 -3.84 13.52 13.56
N GLN A 207 -3.63 14.21 14.69
CA GLN A 207 -2.67 15.31 14.83
C GLN A 207 -1.62 14.97 15.87
N GLU A 208 -0.34 14.97 15.45
CA GLU A 208 0.78 14.91 16.41
C GLU A 208 1.00 16.26 17.07
N THR A 209 1.43 16.23 18.33
CA THR A 209 1.69 17.44 19.11
C THR A 209 3.18 17.77 19.22
N GLU A 210 4.06 16.81 18.97
CA GLU A 210 5.50 16.94 19.12
C GLU A 210 6.27 16.58 17.83
N VAL A 211 7.40 17.26 17.61
CA VAL A 211 8.31 16.90 16.51
C VAL A 211 9.17 15.73 16.94
N ARG A 212 8.82 14.52 16.49
CA ARG A 212 9.52 13.27 16.84
C ARG A 212 10.15 12.55 15.64
N HIS A 213 9.91 13.06 14.45
CA HIS A 213 10.35 12.43 13.21
C HIS A 213 10.65 13.50 12.16
N PRO A 214 11.56 13.26 11.21
CA PRO A 214 11.86 14.21 10.14
C PRO A 214 10.63 14.68 9.36
N ALA A 215 10.67 15.95 8.90
CA ALA A 215 9.61 16.53 8.09
C ALA A 215 9.55 15.98 6.65
N LYS A 216 10.61 15.26 6.23
CA LYS A 216 10.71 14.61 4.90
C LYS A 216 11.21 13.19 5.04
N GLY A 217 10.77 12.33 4.12
CA GLY A 217 11.20 10.94 4.02
C GLY A 217 10.55 10.25 2.83
N GLY A 218 10.90 8.99 2.61
CA GLY A 218 10.35 8.18 1.52
C GLY A 218 8.90 7.78 1.77
N ILE A 219 8.22 7.39 0.70
CA ILE A 219 7.00 6.59 0.77
C ILE A 219 7.43 5.14 0.72
N ALA A 220 7.01 4.31 1.69
CA ALA A 220 7.40 2.90 1.68
C ALA A 220 6.22 1.97 1.88
N LEU A 221 6.40 0.72 1.42
CA LEU A 221 5.43 -0.36 1.55
C LEU A 221 6.12 -1.54 2.20
N GLN A 222 5.42 -2.22 3.09
CA GLN A 222 5.97 -3.26 3.94
C GLN A 222 5.55 -4.66 3.50
N VAL A 223 6.45 -5.61 3.71
CA VAL A 223 6.18 -7.03 3.90
C VAL A 223 6.55 -7.36 5.34
N HIS A 224 5.57 -7.67 6.19
CA HIS A 224 5.83 -7.92 7.59
C HIS A 224 6.63 -9.22 7.80
N GLY A 225 7.53 -9.21 8.77
CA GLY A 225 8.31 -10.39 9.16
C GLY A 225 7.54 -11.35 10.06
N GLY A 226 8.15 -12.50 10.35
CA GLY A 226 7.56 -13.53 11.17
C GLY A 226 6.81 -14.59 10.37
N GLY A 227 6.65 -15.79 10.93
CA GLY A 227 5.99 -16.91 10.28
C GLY A 227 6.62 -17.35 8.95
N ASP A 228 5.94 -18.22 8.22
CA ASP A 228 6.27 -18.58 6.84
C ASP A 228 5.13 -18.13 5.91
N HIS A 229 5.33 -16.99 5.28
CA HIS A 229 4.40 -16.38 4.31
C HIS A 229 5.05 -16.24 2.93
N THR A 230 6.02 -17.09 2.62
CA THR A 230 6.76 -17.04 1.35
C THR A 230 5.89 -17.33 0.11
N ARG A 231 4.68 -17.86 0.30
CA ARG A 231 3.70 -18.14 -0.77
C ARG A 231 2.54 -17.14 -0.84
N GLU A 232 2.54 -16.15 0.03
CA GLU A 232 1.51 -15.12 0.13
C GLU A 232 2.06 -13.80 -0.39
N PHE A 233 1.17 -12.87 -0.81
CA PHE A 233 1.58 -11.67 -1.51
C PHE A 233 0.79 -10.44 -1.07
N VAL A 234 1.50 -9.33 -0.91
CA VAL A 234 0.90 -8.00 -0.96
C VAL A 234 1.05 -7.46 -2.38
N ARG A 235 0.02 -6.81 -2.89
CA ARG A 235 0.01 -6.25 -4.24
C ARG A 235 -0.51 -4.83 -4.22
N TYR A 236 0.23 -3.97 -4.90
CA TYR A 236 -0.09 -2.55 -5.03
C TYR A 236 0.00 -2.14 -6.50
N ARG A 237 -0.90 -1.28 -6.93
CA ARG A 237 -0.85 -0.67 -8.26
C ARG A 237 -1.37 0.75 -8.21
N ASN A 238 -1.26 1.49 -9.32
CA ASN A 238 -1.74 2.85 -9.42
C ASN A 238 -1.23 3.73 -8.28
N ILE A 239 0.07 3.55 -7.92
CA ILE A 239 0.70 4.32 -6.85
C ILE A 239 1.01 5.71 -7.38
N ARG A 240 0.39 6.71 -6.79
CA ARG A 240 0.47 8.10 -7.22
C ARG A 240 0.57 9.04 -6.05
N VAL A 241 1.24 10.17 -6.23
CA VAL A 241 1.47 11.17 -5.19
C VAL A 241 1.04 12.55 -5.66
N LYS A 242 0.50 13.33 -4.75
CA LYS A 242 0.26 14.76 -4.92
C LYS A 242 1.12 15.50 -3.90
N ARG A 243 2.08 16.29 -4.40
CA ARG A 243 2.89 17.16 -3.54
C ARG A 243 2.07 18.33 -3.07
N LEU A 244 2.11 18.60 -1.77
CA LEU A 244 1.36 19.68 -1.12
C LEU A 244 2.32 20.76 -0.57
N ASP A 245 3.62 20.52 -0.63
CA ASP A 245 4.62 21.54 -0.33
C ASP A 245 4.37 22.77 -1.22
N LYS A 246 4.33 23.95 -0.62
CA LYS A 246 4.28 25.19 -1.40
C LYS A 246 5.51 25.20 -2.31
N LYS A 247 5.29 25.35 -3.62
CA LYS A 247 6.41 25.67 -4.54
C LYS A 247 7.11 26.91 -3.99
N GLN A 248 8.35 26.73 -3.56
CA GLN A 248 9.23 27.86 -3.24
C GLN A 248 9.53 28.67 -4.49
#